data_a5dedcf2480edf812f1875ff71087554
#
_entry.id   a5dedcf2480edf812f1875ff71087554
#
_cell.length_a   1.000
_cell.length_b   1.000
_cell.length_c   1.000
_cell.angle_alpha   90.00
_cell.angle_beta   90.00
_cell.angle_gamma   90.00
#
_symmetry.space_group_name_H-M   'P 1'
#
loop_
_entity.id
_entity.type
_entity.pdbx_description
1 polymer ?
#
loop_
_entity_poly.entity_id
_entity_poly.type
_entity_poly.pdbx_seq_one_letter_code
_entity_poly.pdbx_strand_id
1 'polypeptide(L)'
;MKTKVISMIGKEGKEISLPKQFSEEFRPDLIKKAVIAIQSHKRQPHGTDPEAGKKNSAYLTKRRKEYKTTYDKGQARTPRKVMTKRGLHFYFVGAFVPNTVGGRTAHAPKASKIWDLKMNIKERRKAIRSAIAATMDLDRIKKRGHKVE
;
A
#
# COMPACT_ATOMS: atom_id res chain seq x y z
N MET A 1 -9.56 13.84 37.67
CA MET A 1 -8.12 14.14 37.78
C MET A 1 -7.95 15.63 37.81
N LYS A 2 -7.11 16.18 38.70
CA LYS A 2 -6.85 17.62 38.82
C LYS A 2 -5.39 17.88 38.51
N THR A 3 -5.10 19.04 37.94
CA THR A 3 -3.73 19.49 37.68
C THR A 3 -3.60 20.98 37.98
N LYS A 4 -2.38 21.42 38.28
CA LYS A 4 -2.08 22.83 38.53
C LYS A 4 -1.66 23.52 37.22
N VAL A 5 -2.12 24.74 37.00
CA VAL A 5 -1.65 25.57 35.91
C VAL A 5 -0.30 26.16 36.31
N ILE A 6 0.71 26.00 35.45
CA ILE A 6 2.02 26.62 35.66
C ILE A 6 2.09 27.90 34.82
N SER A 7 2.47 29.01 35.45
CA SER A 7 2.71 30.26 34.74
C SER A 7 3.99 30.21 33.92
N MET A 8 4.17 31.13 32.97
CA MET A 8 5.40 31.23 32.18
C MET A 8 6.67 31.48 33.02
N ILE A 9 6.53 31.88 34.25
CA ILE A 9 7.61 32.13 35.22
C ILE A 9 7.84 30.94 36.13
N GLY A 10 7.17 29.78 35.87
CA GLY A 10 7.29 28.59 36.67
C GLY A 10 6.48 28.58 37.99
N LYS A 11 5.69 29.62 38.28
CA LYS A 11 4.86 29.65 39.51
C LYS A 11 3.60 28.79 39.32
N GLU A 12 3.29 27.98 40.31
CA GLU A 12 2.05 27.21 40.40
C GLU A 12 0.84 28.17 40.55
N GLY A 13 -0.16 28.00 39.70
CA GLY A 13 -1.40 28.76 39.73
C GLY A 13 -2.60 27.91 40.19
N LYS A 14 -3.80 28.25 39.70
CA LYS A 14 -5.06 27.57 40.04
C LYS A 14 -5.08 26.10 39.65
N GLU A 15 -5.69 25.29 40.51
CA GLU A 15 -6.06 23.91 40.15
C GLU A 15 -7.22 23.91 39.17
N ILE A 16 -7.08 23.10 38.13
CA ILE A 16 -8.15 22.84 37.16
C ILE A 16 -8.47 21.35 37.10
N SER A 17 -9.75 21.02 36.88
CA SER A 17 -10.17 19.65 36.64
C SER A 17 -9.97 19.29 35.20
N LEU A 18 -9.21 18.23 34.94
CA LEU A 18 -9.02 17.71 33.59
C LEU A 18 -10.31 17.04 33.07
N PRO A 19 -10.61 17.20 31.76
CA PRO A 19 -11.74 16.52 31.15
C PRO A 19 -11.58 14.98 31.17
N LYS A 20 -12.71 14.26 31.05
CA LYS A 20 -12.79 12.79 31.14
C LYS A 20 -11.87 12.05 30.15
N GLN A 21 -11.47 12.69 29.04
CA GLN A 21 -10.59 12.15 28.04
C GLN A 21 -9.21 11.75 28.57
N PHE A 22 -8.73 12.41 29.63
CA PHE A 22 -7.46 12.10 30.29
C PHE A 22 -7.54 10.88 31.22
N SER A 23 -8.74 10.39 31.53
CA SER A 23 -8.98 9.22 32.36
C SER A 23 -9.39 7.98 31.56
N GLU A 24 -9.28 8.04 30.21
CA GLU A 24 -9.63 6.92 29.35
C GLU A 24 -8.58 5.80 29.44
N GLU A 25 -9.01 4.56 29.21
CA GLU A 25 -8.12 3.40 29.16
C GLU A 25 -7.12 3.50 28.00
N PHE A 26 -5.87 3.15 28.27
CA PHE A 26 -4.85 3.10 27.23
C PHE A 26 -5.01 1.85 26.34
N ARG A 27 -5.30 2.06 25.05
CA ARG A 27 -5.54 1.03 24.04
C ARG A 27 -4.54 1.17 22.89
N PRO A 28 -3.34 0.57 23.02
CA PRO A 28 -2.30 0.66 21.99
C PRO A 28 -2.71 0.00 20.67
N ASP A 29 -3.54 -1.02 20.72
CA ASP A 29 -4.13 -1.69 19.56
C ASP A 29 -4.92 -0.73 18.68
N LEU A 30 -5.82 0.05 19.26
CA LEU A 30 -6.63 1.04 18.54
C LEU A 30 -5.77 2.21 18.01
N ILE A 31 -4.81 2.66 18.81
CA ILE A 31 -3.89 3.72 18.39
C ILE A 31 -3.08 3.26 17.16
N LYS A 32 -2.50 2.06 17.20
CA LYS A 32 -1.77 1.48 16.06
C LYS A 32 -2.65 1.37 14.82
N LYS A 33 -3.86 0.85 14.97
CA LYS A 33 -4.84 0.75 13.87
C LYS A 33 -5.16 2.11 13.25
N ALA A 34 -5.37 3.13 14.10
CA ALA A 34 -5.64 4.50 13.65
C ALA A 34 -4.46 5.12 12.90
N VAL A 35 -3.24 4.95 13.41
CA VAL A 35 -2.02 5.45 12.75
C VAL A 35 -1.83 4.82 11.37
N ILE A 36 -1.98 3.50 11.27
CA ILE A 36 -1.87 2.79 10.00
C ILE A 36 -2.94 3.28 9.00
N ALA A 37 -4.19 3.49 9.46
CA ALA A 37 -5.24 4.03 8.61
C ALA A 37 -4.91 5.45 8.12
N ILE A 38 -4.45 6.34 9.00
CA ILE A 38 -4.05 7.72 8.62
C ILE A 38 -2.87 7.71 7.65
N GLN A 39 -1.88 6.84 7.88
CA GLN A 39 -0.73 6.71 6.97
C GLN A 39 -1.14 6.17 5.60
N SER A 40 -2.12 5.26 5.54
CA SER A 40 -2.62 4.75 4.27
C SER A 40 -3.26 5.83 3.39
N HIS A 41 -3.95 6.81 3.99
CA HIS A 41 -4.54 7.96 3.28
C HIS A 41 -3.49 8.93 2.70
N LYS A 42 -2.26 8.92 3.23
CA LYS A 42 -1.17 9.75 2.71
C LYS A 42 -0.44 9.10 1.54
N ARG A 43 -0.74 7.84 1.24
CA ARG A 43 -0.08 7.10 0.20
C ARG A 43 -0.56 7.56 -1.17
N GLN A 44 0.37 7.97 -2.04
CA GLN A 44 0.03 8.31 -3.41
C GLN A 44 -0.27 7.05 -4.21
N PRO A 45 -1.44 6.96 -4.89
CA PRO A 45 -1.75 5.87 -5.80
C PRO A 45 -0.69 5.74 -6.89
N HIS A 46 -0.28 4.53 -7.19
CA HIS A 46 0.67 4.24 -8.25
C HIS A 46 0.21 3.05 -9.09
N GLY A 47 0.66 3.00 -10.31
CA GLY A 47 0.35 1.92 -11.22
C GLY A 47 1.24 1.96 -12.45
N THR A 48 1.17 0.90 -13.24
CA THR A 48 1.84 0.81 -14.54
C THR A 48 0.82 1.01 -15.66
N ASP A 49 1.31 1.27 -16.86
CA ASP A 49 0.47 1.27 -18.07
C ASP A 49 -0.24 -0.09 -18.19
N PRO A 50 -1.60 -0.15 -18.23
CA PRO A 50 -2.36 -1.38 -18.39
C PRO A 50 -1.99 -2.18 -19.64
N GLU A 51 -1.48 -1.51 -20.65
CA GLU A 51 -1.05 -2.09 -21.92
C GLU A 51 0.46 -2.37 -22.00
N ALA A 52 1.20 -2.19 -20.90
CA ALA A 52 2.63 -2.48 -20.88
C ALA A 52 2.90 -3.95 -21.21
N GLY A 53 3.76 -4.19 -22.19
CA GLY A 53 4.08 -5.53 -22.71
C GLY A 53 3.00 -6.16 -23.61
N LYS A 54 1.87 -5.47 -23.86
CA LYS A 54 0.79 -5.95 -24.72
C LYS A 54 0.74 -5.28 -26.08
N LYS A 55 1.44 -4.17 -26.29
CA LYS A 55 1.46 -3.36 -27.51
C LYS A 55 2.31 -4.03 -28.59
N ASN A 56 1.86 -5.18 -29.06
CA ASN A 56 2.53 -5.95 -30.11
C ASN A 56 1.52 -6.77 -30.91
N SER A 57 1.94 -7.25 -32.09
CA SER A 57 1.12 -8.06 -33.01
C SER A 57 1.21 -9.58 -32.73
N ALA A 58 1.57 -9.97 -31.51
CA ALA A 58 1.68 -11.37 -31.17
C ALA A 58 0.31 -12.03 -31.05
N TYR A 59 0.15 -13.19 -31.66
CA TYR A 59 -1.00 -14.05 -31.49
C TYR A 59 -0.60 -15.52 -31.47
N LEU A 60 -1.49 -16.35 -31.02
CA LEU A 60 -1.29 -17.78 -30.93
C LEU A 60 -2.06 -18.51 -32.03
N THR A 61 -1.35 -19.26 -32.86
CA THR A 61 -1.94 -20.17 -33.84
C THR A 61 -1.80 -21.61 -33.35
N LYS A 62 -2.91 -22.29 -33.16
CA LYS A 62 -2.95 -23.69 -32.68
C LYS A 62 -3.19 -24.71 -33.80
N ARG A 63 -3.54 -24.25 -35.01
CA ARG A 63 -3.79 -25.13 -36.17
C ARG A 63 -2.49 -25.61 -36.76
N ARG A 64 -2.45 -26.86 -37.21
CA ARG A 64 -1.32 -27.40 -37.95
C ARG A 64 -1.27 -26.76 -39.36
N LYS A 65 -0.10 -26.69 -39.92
CA LYS A 65 0.16 -26.18 -41.28
C LYS A 65 -0.27 -24.71 -41.52
N GLU A 66 -0.65 -24.00 -40.49
CA GLU A 66 -0.94 -22.57 -40.62
C GLU A 66 0.30 -21.71 -40.37
N TYR A 67 0.27 -20.52 -40.95
CA TYR A 67 1.23 -19.46 -40.71
C TYR A 67 1.36 -19.16 -39.19
N LYS A 68 2.58 -19.02 -38.73
CA LYS A 68 2.91 -18.88 -37.30
C LYS A 68 2.48 -20.04 -36.37
N THR A 69 2.21 -21.23 -36.94
CA THR A 69 1.95 -22.41 -36.12
C THR A 69 3.16 -22.79 -35.27
N THR A 70 2.90 -23.44 -34.17
CA THR A 70 3.89 -23.82 -33.17
C THR A 70 4.04 -25.31 -32.98
N TYR A 71 3.27 -26.07 -33.71
CA TYR A 71 3.40 -27.52 -33.68
C TYR A 71 4.81 -27.93 -34.15
N ASP A 72 5.34 -28.92 -33.50
CA ASP A 72 6.67 -29.51 -33.76
C ASP A 72 7.89 -28.59 -33.47
N LYS A 73 7.67 -27.45 -32.81
CA LYS A 73 8.73 -26.48 -32.48
C LYS A 73 8.91 -26.20 -30.98
N GLY A 74 8.30 -27.00 -30.12
CA GLY A 74 8.41 -26.86 -28.66
C GLY A 74 7.81 -25.57 -28.06
N GLN A 75 7.07 -24.79 -28.85
CA GLN A 75 6.55 -23.48 -28.44
C GLN A 75 5.03 -23.35 -28.60
N ALA A 76 4.31 -24.43 -28.30
CA ALA A 76 2.91 -24.62 -28.68
C ALA A 76 1.90 -23.63 -28.06
N ARG A 77 2.23 -22.96 -26.96
CA ARG A 77 1.25 -22.17 -26.21
C ARG A 77 1.63 -20.68 -26.01
N THR A 78 2.73 -20.27 -26.57
CA THR A 78 3.21 -18.88 -26.41
C THR A 78 2.87 -18.05 -27.64
N PRO A 79 2.14 -16.92 -27.50
CA PRO A 79 1.95 -15.98 -28.59
C PRO A 79 3.30 -15.45 -29.07
N ARG A 80 3.45 -15.28 -30.39
CA ARG A 80 4.71 -14.85 -30.99
C ARG A 80 4.49 -13.77 -32.02
N LYS A 81 5.44 -12.86 -32.07
CA LYS A 81 5.55 -11.84 -33.12
C LYS A 81 6.61 -12.25 -34.14
N VAL A 82 6.38 -11.92 -35.40
CA VAL A 82 7.36 -12.13 -36.48
C VAL A 82 8.38 -11.01 -36.45
N MET A 83 9.66 -11.36 -36.35
CA MET A 83 10.76 -10.40 -36.39
C MET A 83 11.29 -10.25 -37.83
N THR A 84 11.51 -11.37 -38.52
CA THR A 84 12.06 -11.38 -39.85
C THR A 84 11.39 -12.45 -40.68
N LYS A 85 11.15 -12.15 -41.95
CA LYS A 85 10.65 -13.08 -42.96
C LYS A 85 11.64 -13.15 -44.14
N ARG A 86 12.08 -14.35 -44.51
CA ARG A 86 12.86 -14.61 -45.70
C ARG A 86 12.23 -15.76 -46.49
N GLY A 87 11.52 -15.45 -47.56
CA GLY A 87 10.72 -16.45 -48.27
C GLY A 87 9.69 -17.14 -47.39
N LEU A 88 9.78 -18.45 -47.23
CA LEU A 88 8.94 -19.26 -46.34
C LEU A 88 9.50 -19.39 -44.91
N HIS A 89 10.69 -18.86 -44.65
CA HIS A 89 11.30 -18.92 -43.34
C HIS A 89 10.92 -17.70 -42.52
N PHE A 90 10.42 -17.94 -41.32
CA PHE A 90 10.03 -16.91 -40.38
C PHE A 90 10.81 -17.03 -39.08
N TYR A 91 11.33 -15.92 -38.58
CA TYR A 91 11.89 -15.83 -37.25
C TYR A 91 10.86 -15.26 -36.27
N PHE A 92 10.50 -16.03 -35.28
CA PHE A 92 9.49 -15.70 -34.28
C PHE A 92 10.11 -15.48 -32.92
N VAL A 93 9.58 -14.50 -32.17
CA VAL A 93 9.93 -14.27 -30.77
C VAL A 93 8.66 -14.30 -29.94
N GLY A 94 8.69 -15.00 -28.83
CA GLY A 94 7.60 -15.01 -27.85
C GLY A 94 7.33 -13.57 -27.35
N ALA A 95 6.06 -13.23 -27.19
CA ALA A 95 5.64 -11.91 -26.74
C ALA A 95 4.31 -11.99 -26.00
N PHE A 96 3.90 -10.89 -25.37
CA PHE A 96 2.63 -10.71 -24.67
C PHE A 96 2.52 -11.41 -23.32
N VAL A 97 2.85 -12.70 -23.20
CA VAL A 97 2.68 -13.49 -21.97
C VAL A 97 3.77 -13.18 -20.93
N PRO A 98 3.50 -13.38 -19.62
CA PRO A 98 4.44 -13.01 -18.56
C PRO A 98 5.77 -13.76 -18.59
N ASN A 99 5.80 -14.96 -19.15
CA ASN A 99 6.99 -15.81 -19.24
C ASN A 99 7.91 -15.47 -20.44
N THR A 100 7.66 -14.37 -21.14
CA THR A 100 8.49 -13.91 -22.24
C THR A 100 9.25 -12.64 -21.88
N VAL A 101 10.41 -12.44 -22.49
CA VAL A 101 11.17 -11.19 -22.34
C VAL A 101 10.36 -10.05 -22.97
N GLY A 102 10.13 -8.97 -22.21
CA GLY A 102 9.31 -7.85 -22.67
C GLY A 102 7.80 -8.13 -22.70
N GLY A 103 7.34 -9.24 -22.13
CA GLY A 103 5.92 -9.53 -21.97
C GLY A 103 5.25 -8.70 -20.86
N ARG A 104 3.93 -8.88 -20.69
CA ARG A 104 3.17 -8.20 -19.65
C ARG A 104 3.54 -8.70 -18.26
N THR A 105 3.41 -7.86 -17.26
CA THR A 105 3.44 -8.30 -15.85
C THR A 105 2.12 -8.97 -15.49
N ALA A 106 2.15 -10.16 -14.85
CA ALA A 106 0.95 -10.93 -14.53
C ALA A 106 0.00 -10.16 -13.59
N HIS A 107 0.53 -9.54 -12.55
CA HIS A 107 -0.21 -8.77 -11.56
C HIS A 107 0.41 -7.37 -11.40
N ALA A 108 0.36 -6.60 -12.48
CA ALA A 108 0.87 -5.23 -12.47
C ALA A 108 0.10 -4.35 -11.48
N PRO A 109 0.76 -3.45 -10.76
CA PRO A 109 0.09 -2.50 -9.89
C PRO A 109 -0.86 -1.61 -10.70
N LYS A 110 -2.04 -1.35 -10.17
CA LYS A 110 -3.08 -0.52 -10.79
C LYS A 110 -3.23 0.78 -10.03
N ALA A 111 -3.24 1.91 -10.72
CA ALA A 111 -3.49 3.23 -10.11
C ALA A 111 -4.90 3.33 -9.49
N SER A 112 -5.86 2.55 -10.01
CA SER A 112 -7.24 2.48 -9.48
C SER A 112 -7.38 1.68 -8.19
N LYS A 113 -6.31 1.08 -7.67
CA LYS A 113 -6.35 0.34 -6.40
C LYS A 113 -6.61 1.31 -5.25
N ILE A 114 -7.63 1.00 -4.44
CA ILE A 114 -7.95 1.76 -3.23
C ILE A 114 -6.95 1.35 -2.14
N TRP A 115 -6.13 2.30 -1.71
CA TRP A 115 -5.12 2.10 -0.66
C TRP A 115 -5.62 2.50 0.72
N ASP A 116 -6.68 3.30 0.75
CA ASP A 116 -7.22 3.87 1.98
C ASP A 116 -7.84 2.79 2.86
N LEU A 117 -7.30 2.63 4.04
CA LEU A 117 -7.86 1.74 5.06
C LEU A 117 -8.98 2.46 5.80
N LYS A 118 -10.16 1.88 5.78
CA LYS A 118 -11.32 2.40 6.51
C LYS A 118 -11.21 2.08 7.99
N MET A 119 -11.56 3.06 8.81
CA MET A 119 -11.70 2.92 10.26
C MET A 119 -13.01 3.56 10.71
N ASN A 120 -13.72 2.91 11.62
CA ASN A 120 -14.98 3.45 12.15
C ASN A 120 -14.72 4.75 12.94
N ILE A 121 -15.61 5.72 12.80
CA ILE A 121 -15.49 7.03 13.47
C ILE A 121 -15.39 6.87 14.99
N LYS A 122 -16.18 5.99 15.59
CA LYS A 122 -16.15 5.73 17.03
C LYS A 122 -14.80 5.14 17.49
N GLU A 123 -14.24 4.18 16.71
CA GLU A 123 -12.91 3.64 16.98
C GLU A 123 -11.83 4.72 16.88
N ARG A 124 -11.87 5.55 15.85
CA ARG A 124 -10.92 6.67 15.68
C ARG A 124 -10.98 7.64 16.84
N ARG A 125 -12.19 8.04 17.25
CA ARG A 125 -12.38 8.93 18.41
C ARG A 125 -11.87 8.30 19.69
N LYS A 126 -12.09 6.99 19.91
CA LYS A 126 -11.58 6.28 21.07
C LYS A 126 -10.05 6.19 21.04
N ALA A 127 -9.44 5.94 19.88
CA ALA A 127 -7.99 5.95 19.73
C ALA A 127 -7.36 7.31 20.08
N ILE A 128 -7.99 8.42 19.67
CA ILE A 128 -7.54 9.77 20.02
C ILE A 128 -7.62 10.01 21.54
N ARG A 129 -8.75 9.68 22.17
CA ARG A 129 -8.91 9.82 23.63
C ARG A 129 -7.89 8.98 24.39
N SER A 130 -7.69 7.73 23.96
CA SER A 130 -6.70 6.83 24.54
C SER A 130 -5.27 7.36 24.40
N ALA A 131 -4.95 8.00 23.25
CA ALA A 131 -3.64 8.64 23.05
C ALA A 131 -3.45 9.87 23.96
N ILE A 132 -4.51 10.68 24.16
CA ILE A 132 -4.49 11.80 25.10
C ILE A 132 -4.29 11.29 26.53
N ALA A 133 -5.01 10.25 26.94
CA ALA A 133 -4.84 9.65 28.28
C ALA A 133 -3.41 9.13 28.51
N ALA A 134 -2.78 8.57 27.47
CA ALA A 134 -1.40 8.09 27.56
C ALA A 134 -0.37 9.19 27.85
N THR A 135 -0.69 10.47 27.60
CA THR A 135 0.20 11.60 27.94
C THR A 135 0.25 11.91 29.44
N MET A 136 -0.58 11.26 30.23
CA MET A 136 -0.58 11.40 31.71
C MET A 136 0.26 10.30 32.40
N ASP A 137 0.75 9.32 31.64
CA ASP A 137 1.54 8.20 32.16
C ASP A 137 3.04 8.52 32.00
N LEU A 138 3.68 8.91 33.10
CA LEU A 138 5.08 9.32 33.12
C LEU A 138 6.03 8.23 32.65
N ASP A 139 5.77 6.97 32.97
CA ASP A 139 6.62 5.86 32.54
C ASP A 139 6.62 5.70 31.02
N ARG A 140 5.46 5.89 30.40
CA ARG A 140 5.34 5.85 28.93
C ARG A 140 6.01 7.03 28.25
N ILE A 141 5.87 8.20 28.84
CA ILE A 141 6.51 9.43 28.34
C ILE A 141 8.03 9.27 28.36
N LYS A 142 8.59 8.78 29.50
CA LYS A 142 10.02 8.50 29.65
C LYS A 142 10.53 7.44 28.67
N LYS A 143 9.75 6.34 28.48
CA LYS A 143 10.07 5.29 27.48
C LYS A 143 10.13 5.83 26.06
N ARG A 144 9.43 6.90 25.74
CA ARG A 144 9.49 7.58 24.43
C ARG A 144 10.62 8.61 24.31
N GLY A 145 11.43 8.75 25.35
CA GLY A 145 12.61 9.63 25.34
C GLY A 145 12.33 11.07 25.75
N HIS A 146 11.13 11.37 26.28
CA HIS A 146 10.86 12.68 26.81
C HIS A 146 11.51 12.86 28.20
N LYS A 147 12.12 14.00 28.44
CA LYS A 147 12.60 14.38 29.75
C LYS A 147 11.44 15.01 30.52
N VAL A 148 11.00 14.36 31.57
CA VAL A 148 9.93 14.83 32.46
C VAL A 148 10.44 14.67 33.89
N GLU A 149 10.41 15.77 34.63
CA GLU A 149 10.68 15.85 36.06
C GLU A 149 9.46 15.46 36.90
#